data_140ddb34fa8abe00887df4bcd5331c7c
#
_entry.id   140ddb34fa8abe00887df4bcd5331c7c
#
_cell.length_a   1.000
_cell.length_b   1.000
_cell.length_c   1.000
_cell.angle_alpha   90.00
_cell.angle_beta   90.00
_cell.angle_gamma   90.00
#
_symmetry.space_group_name_H-M   'P 1'
#
loop_
_entity.id
_entity.type
_entity.pdbx_description
1 polymer ?
#
loop_
_entity_poly.entity_id
_entity_poly.type
_entity_poly.pdbx_seq_one_letter_code
_entity_poly.pdbx_strand_id
1 'polypeptide(L)'
;NIKLNFDGIYLIMFITFEGIEGSGKSTQVKLLKAALEKIHFDVESTREPGWGRVGSLIRKIILDYDDIEIEPITELSLFCADRAQHVQEFIKPKLSQGKIVLCDRFYDSTIAYQGYGRGLDPEMVKKLGFGAALGIIPTVTFLIDISVNTALSRIIERPGRNRIDDESFEFHSRVRKSYLSLHNKQPNRICLIDGEKDIDSVQSEIRRTLRNRFSIFKRLDKLG
;
A
#
# COMPACT_ATOMS: atom_id res chain seq x y z
N ASN A 1 -10.07 -25.68 1.50
CA ASN A 1 -9.53 -25.35 2.83
C ASN A 1 -8.04 -25.67 2.87
N ILE A 2 -7.21 -24.85 2.25
CA ILE A 2 -5.75 -24.93 2.44
C ILE A 2 -5.46 -24.11 3.70
N LYS A 3 -5.52 -24.75 4.86
CA LYS A 3 -4.83 -24.28 6.04
C LYS A 3 -3.35 -24.39 5.68
N LEU A 4 -2.65 -23.26 5.54
CA LEU A 4 -1.21 -23.24 5.37
C LEU A 4 -0.56 -23.65 6.71
N ASN A 5 -0.49 -24.96 6.91
CA ASN A 5 0.25 -25.60 7.98
C ASN A 5 1.61 -26.01 7.42
N PHE A 6 2.64 -25.22 7.68
CA PHE A 6 3.98 -25.72 7.80
C PHE A 6 4.32 -25.64 9.29
N ASP A 7 4.45 -26.76 9.96
CA ASP A 7 4.88 -26.91 11.37
C ASP A 7 4.01 -26.17 12.42
N GLY A 8 2.67 -26.08 12.24
CA GLY A 8 1.78 -25.48 13.22
C GLY A 8 1.85 -23.95 13.31
N ILE A 9 2.61 -23.29 12.43
CA ILE A 9 2.72 -21.81 12.37
C ILE A 9 1.75 -21.30 11.32
N TYR A 10 0.74 -20.51 11.74
CA TYR A 10 -0.10 -19.76 10.82
C TYR A 10 0.75 -18.66 10.19
N LEU A 11 1.09 -18.82 8.91
CA LEU A 11 1.77 -17.76 8.19
C LEU A 11 0.78 -16.63 7.89
N ILE A 12 0.84 -15.58 8.67
CA ILE A 12 0.12 -14.34 8.39
C ILE A 12 0.77 -13.70 7.17
N MET A 13 0.02 -13.60 6.05
CA MET A 13 0.53 -13.00 4.83
C MET A 13 -0.23 -11.71 4.52
N PHE A 14 0.35 -10.61 4.97
CA PHE A 14 -0.13 -9.26 4.68
C PHE A 14 0.86 -8.55 3.76
N ILE A 15 0.44 -8.25 2.54
CA ILE A 15 1.26 -7.65 1.47
C ILE A 15 0.72 -6.26 1.17
N THR A 16 1.57 -5.25 1.24
CA THR A 16 1.19 -3.88 0.91
C THR A 16 1.91 -3.38 -0.34
N PHE A 17 1.27 -2.45 -1.03
CA PHE A 17 1.79 -1.78 -2.21
C PHE A 17 1.89 -0.30 -1.93
N GLU A 18 3.07 0.25 -2.11
CA GLU A 18 3.38 1.64 -1.82
C GLU A 18 4.03 2.32 -3.04
N GLY A 19 4.07 3.65 -3.03
CA GLY A 19 4.61 4.48 -4.10
C GLY A 19 3.76 5.72 -4.31
N ILE A 20 4.28 6.70 -5.05
CA ILE A 20 3.55 7.93 -5.37
C ILE A 20 2.34 7.66 -6.28
N GLU A 21 1.51 8.67 -6.53
CA GLU A 21 0.38 8.59 -7.46
C GLU A 21 0.87 8.18 -8.84
N GLY A 22 0.03 7.49 -9.62
CA GLY A 22 0.39 7.03 -10.97
C GLY A 22 1.40 5.87 -11.04
N SER A 23 1.94 5.38 -9.91
CA SER A 23 2.96 4.30 -9.92
C SER A 23 2.42 2.91 -10.31
N GLY A 24 1.11 2.73 -10.48
CA GLY A 24 0.53 1.46 -10.94
C GLY A 24 0.16 0.48 -9.83
N LYS A 25 0.21 0.85 -8.56
CA LYS A 25 -0.13 0.00 -7.40
C LYS A 25 -1.41 -0.82 -7.57
N SER A 26 -2.52 -0.14 -7.83
CA SER A 26 -3.84 -0.79 -7.94
C SER A 26 -3.90 -1.82 -9.07
N THR A 27 -3.18 -1.60 -10.16
CA THR A 27 -3.03 -2.56 -11.26
C THR A 27 -2.28 -3.79 -10.79
N GLN A 28 -1.16 -3.61 -10.11
CA GLN A 28 -0.33 -4.70 -9.62
C GLN A 28 -1.02 -5.51 -8.50
N VAL A 29 -1.80 -4.85 -7.63
CA VAL A 29 -2.65 -5.55 -6.65
C VAL A 29 -3.64 -6.49 -7.34
N LYS A 30 -4.35 -6.01 -8.38
CA LYS A 30 -5.33 -6.81 -9.14
C LYS A 30 -4.67 -8.00 -9.83
N LEU A 31 -3.53 -7.78 -10.48
CA LEU A 31 -2.79 -8.83 -11.20
C LEU A 31 -2.22 -9.87 -10.23
N LEU A 32 -1.66 -9.44 -9.10
CA LEU A 32 -1.15 -10.38 -8.10
C LEU A 32 -2.29 -11.19 -7.47
N LYS A 33 -3.43 -10.55 -7.15
CA LYS A 33 -4.61 -11.27 -6.66
C LYS A 33 -5.01 -12.38 -7.62
N ALA A 34 -5.22 -12.06 -8.89
CA ALA A 34 -5.61 -13.04 -9.92
C ALA A 34 -4.57 -14.18 -10.06
N ALA A 35 -3.27 -13.86 -9.99
CA ALA A 35 -2.22 -14.87 -10.06
C ALA A 35 -2.24 -15.83 -8.86
N LEU A 36 -2.44 -15.31 -7.64
CA LEU A 36 -2.51 -16.11 -6.43
C LEU A 36 -3.77 -16.98 -6.39
N GLU A 37 -4.92 -16.45 -6.83
CA GLU A 37 -6.18 -17.20 -6.92
C GLU A 37 -6.08 -18.36 -7.92
N LYS A 38 -5.38 -18.18 -9.06
CA LYS A 38 -5.12 -19.27 -10.04
C LYS A 38 -4.34 -20.44 -9.44
N ILE A 39 -3.55 -20.22 -8.43
CA ILE A 39 -2.83 -21.29 -7.70
C ILE A 39 -3.50 -21.67 -6.38
N HIS A 40 -4.80 -21.34 -6.26
CA HIS A 40 -5.70 -21.72 -5.19
C HIS A 40 -5.42 -21.13 -3.81
N PHE A 41 -4.82 -19.95 -3.73
CA PHE A 41 -4.82 -19.17 -2.50
C PHE A 41 -6.14 -18.43 -2.31
N ASP A 42 -6.58 -18.31 -1.05
CA ASP A 42 -7.69 -17.44 -0.67
C ASP A 42 -7.16 -16.03 -0.41
N VAL A 43 -7.50 -15.10 -1.28
CA VAL A 43 -6.90 -13.77 -1.33
C VAL A 43 -7.96 -12.69 -1.25
N GLU A 44 -7.79 -11.77 -0.32
CA GLU A 44 -8.58 -10.54 -0.26
C GLU A 44 -7.73 -9.34 -0.71
N SER A 45 -8.33 -8.42 -1.44
CA SER A 45 -7.66 -7.16 -1.79
C SER A 45 -8.44 -5.98 -1.25
N THR A 46 -7.71 -4.98 -0.78
CA THR A 46 -8.26 -3.77 -0.18
C THR A 46 -7.38 -2.56 -0.47
N ARG A 47 -7.78 -1.38 0.01
CA ARG A 47 -7.02 -0.14 -0.14
C ARG A 47 -7.26 0.82 1.02
N GLU A 48 -6.33 1.74 1.22
CA GLU A 48 -6.47 2.92 2.09
C GLU A 48 -6.21 4.21 1.32
N PRO A 49 -6.93 5.30 1.63
CA PRO A 49 -8.10 5.31 2.48
C PRO A 49 -9.36 4.83 1.75
N GLY A 50 -10.40 4.47 2.52
CA GLY A 50 -11.75 4.33 1.98
C GLY A 50 -12.37 2.94 2.05
N TRP A 51 -11.91 2.07 2.95
CA TRP A 51 -12.57 0.79 3.15
C TRP A 51 -13.81 0.92 4.05
N GLY A 52 -14.88 0.22 3.65
CA GLY A 52 -16.14 0.20 4.41
C GLY A 52 -16.87 1.54 4.44
N ARG A 53 -17.94 1.61 5.22
CA ARG A 53 -18.79 2.80 5.27
C ARG A 53 -18.08 3.99 5.91
N VAL A 54 -17.42 3.79 7.03
CA VAL A 54 -16.68 4.85 7.74
C VAL A 54 -15.52 5.34 6.86
N GLY A 55 -14.70 4.41 6.35
CA GLY A 55 -13.58 4.77 5.49
C GLY A 55 -14.00 5.51 4.22
N SER A 56 -15.13 5.13 3.60
CA SER A 56 -15.65 5.84 2.42
C SER A 56 -16.03 7.29 2.73
N LEU A 57 -16.58 7.56 3.91
CA LEU A 57 -16.89 8.95 4.35
C LEU A 57 -15.60 9.73 4.61
N ILE A 58 -14.64 9.13 5.31
CA ILE A 58 -13.34 9.75 5.57
C ILE A 58 -12.61 10.04 4.26
N ARG A 59 -12.61 9.08 3.31
CA ARG A 59 -12.02 9.27 1.99
C ARG A 59 -12.61 10.48 1.26
N LYS A 60 -13.92 10.66 1.28
CA LYS A 60 -14.59 11.83 0.68
C LYS A 60 -14.05 13.12 1.30
N ILE A 61 -13.98 13.19 2.63
CA ILE A 61 -13.46 14.38 3.31
C ILE A 61 -12.01 14.66 2.86
N ILE A 62 -11.15 13.64 2.80
CA ILE A 62 -9.73 13.82 2.49
C ILE A 62 -9.49 14.16 1.02
N LEU A 63 -10.24 13.54 0.08
CA LEU A 63 -9.88 13.53 -1.34
C LEU A 63 -10.85 14.29 -2.25
N ASP A 64 -12.15 14.32 -1.93
CA ASP A 64 -13.17 14.72 -2.89
C ASP A 64 -13.67 16.16 -2.66
N TYR A 65 -13.34 16.80 -1.54
CA TYR A 65 -13.71 18.18 -1.25
C TYR A 65 -12.55 19.13 -1.53
N ASP A 66 -12.57 19.78 -2.69
CA ASP A 66 -11.53 20.73 -3.12
C ASP A 66 -11.69 22.12 -2.47
N ASP A 67 -12.88 22.41 -1.91
CA ASP A 67 -13.23 23.67 -1.25
C ASP A 67 -12.95 23.68 0.26
N ILE A 68 -12.47 22.54 0.82
CA ILE A 68 -12.16 22.43 2.24
C ILE A 68 -10.64 22.40 2.43
N GLU A 69 -10.11 23.40 3.11
CA GLU A 69 -8.74 23.37 3.59
C GLU A 69 -8.63 22.44 4.81
N ILE A 70 -7.78 21.44 4.71
CA ILE A 70 -7.55 20.46 5.79
C ILE A 70 -6.15 20.66 6.33
N GLU A 71 -6.07 21.05 7.60
CA GLU A 71 -4.80 21.20 8.31
C GLU A 71 -4.02 19.87 8.33
N PRO A 72 -2.68 19.88 8.20
CA PRO A 72 -1.86 18.66 8.13
C PRO A 72 -2.10 17.66 9.27
N ILE A 73 -2.31 18.16 10.50
CA ILE A 73 -2.57 17.27 11.65
C ILE A 73 -3.98 16.65 11.60
N THR A 74 -4.96 17.37 11.05
CA THR A 74 -6.30 16.86 10.82
C THR A 74 -6.29 15.79 9.72
N GLU A 75 -5.56 16.03 8.62
CA GLU A 75 -5.36 15.07 7.54
C GLU A 75 -4.74 13.76 8.09
N LEU A 76 -3.65 13.86 8.87
CA LEU A 76 -3.03 12.71 9.55
C LEU A 76 -4.03 11.96 10.42
N SER A 77 -4.83 12.67 11.22
CA SER A 77 -5.81 12.07 12.13
C SER A 77 -6.89 11.31 11.37
N LEU A 78 -7.37 11.84 10.26
CA LEU A 78 -8.36 11.19 9.40
C LEU A 78 -7.78 9.91 8.75
N PHE A 79 -6.55 9.92 8.24
CA PHE A 79 -5.89 8.71 7.74
C PHE A 79 -5.70 7.66 8.84
N CYS A 80 -5.37 8.06 10.05
CA CYS A 80 -5.25 7.15 11.19
C CYS A 80 -6.60 6.56 11.60
N ALA A 81 -7.68 7.35 11.58
CA ALA A 81 -9.03 6.89 11.89
C ALA A 81 -9.53 5.87 10.85
N ASP A 82 -9.35 6.15 9.54
CA ASP A 82 -9.64 5.21 8.45
C ASP A 82 -8.92 3.88 8.66
N ARG A 83 -7.62 3.93 8.90
CA ARG A 83 -6.78 2.74 9.12
C ARG A 83 -7.21 1.93 10.32
N ALA A 84 -7.46 2.57 11.46
CA ALA A 84 -7.87 1.86 12.67
C ALA A 84 -9.17 1.08 12.47
N GLN A 85 -10.15 1.70 11.81
CA GLN A 85 -11.42 1.05 11.44
C GLN A 85 -11.17 -0.12 10.47
N HIS A 86 -10.41 0.12 9.39
CA HIS A 86 -10.09 -0.86 8.37
C HIS A 86 -9.34 -2.08 8.94
N VAL A 87 -8.33 -1.85 9.78
CA VAL A 87 -7.58 -2.92 10.43
C VAL A 87 -8.48 -3.78 11.31
N GLN A 88 -9.33 -3.16 12.12
CA GLN A 88 -10.17 -3.87 13.08
C GLN A 88 -11.30 -4.66 12.40
N GLU A 89 -11.95 -4.08 11.39
CA GLU A 89 -13.13 -4.69 10.77
C GLU A 89 -12.79 -5.62 9.59
N PHE A 90 -11.65 -5.44 8.94
CA PHE A 90 -11.32 -6.21 7.75
C PHE A 90 -9.98 -6.92 7.83
N ILE A 91 -8.86 -6.18 7.99
CA ILE A 91 -7.53 -6.79 7.84
C ILE A 91 -7.30 -7.89 8.88
N LYS A 92 -7.47 -7.60 10.16
CA LYS A 92 -7.31 -8.60 11.24
C LYS A 92 -8.21 -9.82 11.07
N PRO A 93 -9.53 -9.69 10.84
CA PRO A 93 -10.40 -10.83 10.62
C PRO A 93 -10.01 -11.70 9.42
N LYS A 94 -9.58 -11.08 8.31
CA LYS A 94 -9.16 -11.83 7.12
C LYS A 94 -7.84 -12.58 7.34
N LEU A 95 -6.88 -11.94 7.99
CA LEU A 95 -5.61 -12.59 8.35
C LEU A 95 -5.84 -13.74 9.34
N SER A 96 -6.73 -13.59 10.33
CA SER A 96 -7.05 -14.65 11.29
C SER A 96 -7.79 -15.84 10.65
N GLN A 97 -8.46 -15.63 9.50
CA GLN A 97 -9.03 -16.69 8.68
C GLN A 97 -7.97 -17.43 7.82
N GLY A 98 -6.70 -17.02 7.90
CA GLY A 98 -5.62 -17.59 7.09
C GLY A 98 -5.60 -17.12 5.64
N LYS A 99 -6.31 -16.03 5.33
CA LYS A 99 -6.32 -15.45 3.98
C LYS A 99 -5.08 -14.60 3.77
N ILE A 100 -4.64 -14.51 2.51
CA ILE A 100 -3.66 -13.51 2.08
C ILE A 100 -4.41 -12.18 1.91
N VAL A 101 -3.89 -11.11 2.53
CA VAL A 101 -4.45 -9.77 2.34
C VAL A 101 -3.47 -8.91 1.53
N LEU A 102 -3.95 -8.36 0.41
CA LEU A 102 -3.24 -7.38 -0.41
C LEU A 102 -3.84 -6.00 -0.15
N CYS A 103 -3.02 -5.01 0.16
CA CYS A 103 -3.51 -3.65 0.44
C CYS A 103 -2.78 -2.61 -0.41
N ASP A 104 -3.54 -1.81 -1.15
CA ASP A 104 -3.04 -0.63 -1.84
C ASP A 104 -2.93 0.51 -0.83
N ARG A 105 -1.73 0.83 -0.39
CA ARG A 105 -1.31 1.73 0.69
C ARG A 105 -1.61 1.21 2.09
N PHE A 106 -0.71 1.54 3.00
CA PHE A 106 -0.84 1.31 4.44
C PHE A 106 -0.06 2.39 5.21
N TYR A 107 0.45 2.11 6.42
CA TYR A 107 1.07 3.13 7.26
C TYR A 107 2.36 3.75 6.68
N ASP A 108 3.07 3.09 5.77
CA ASP A 108 4.23 3.69 5.09
C ASP A 108 3.83 4.92 4.27
N SER A 109 2.61 4.91 3.67
CA SER A 109 2.02 6.09 3.03
C SER A 109 1.88 7.26 4.02
N THR A 110 1.42 7.01 5.25
CA THR A 110 1.27 8.06 6.26
C THR A 110 2.60 8.71 6.60
N ILE A 111 3.66 7.92 6.75
CA ILE A 111 5.00 8.46 6.99
C ILE A 111 5.46 9.31 5.80
N ALA A 112 5.25 8.83 4.57
CA ALA A 112 5.70 9.52 3.37
C ALA A 112 4.93 10.83 3.12
N TYR A 113 3.60 10.79 3.20
CA TYR A 113 2.75 11.93 2.86
C TYR A 113 2.65 12.93 4.01
N GLN A 114 2.21 12.52 5.18
CA GLN A 114 1.98 13.43 6.29
C GLN A 114 3.29 13.83 6.98
N GLY A 115 4.23 12.90 7.12
CA GLY A 115 5.54 13.21 7.70
C GLY A 115 6.36 14.08 6.76
N TYR A 116 6.74 13.57 5.60
CA TYR A 116 7.67 14.26 4.71
C TYR A 116 6.98 15.17 3.69
N GLY A 117 5.83 14.77 3.17
CA GLY A 117 5.06 15.58 2.22
C GLY A 117 4.55 16.86 2.88
N ARG A 118 3.79 16.75 3.98
CA ARG A 118 3.22 17.86 4.77
C ARG A 118 4.18 18.50 5.75
N GLY A 119 5.31 17.87 6.03
CA GLY A 119 6.33 18.43 6.95
C GLY A 119 6.00 18.29 8.43
N LEU A 120 5.13 17.34 8.82
CA LEU A 120 4.90 17.01 10.22
C LEU A 120 6.11 16.27 10.80
N ASP A 121 6.28 16.32 12.13
CA ASP A 121 7.34 15.58 12.81
C ASP A 121 7.24 14.07 12.48
N PRO A 122 8.26 13.48 11.83
CA PRO A 122 8.23 12.09 11.39
C PRO A 122 8.08 11.07 12.54
N GLU A 123 8.60 11.37 13.72
CA GLU A 123 8.47 10.47 14.88
C GLU A 123 7.06 10.47 15.45
N MET A 124 6.40 11.63 15.50
CA MET A 124 4.99 11.74 15.87
C MET A 124 4.12 10.99 14.86
N VAL A 125 4.32 11.24 13.56
CA VAL A 125 3.57 10.59 12.47
C VAL A 125 3.72 9.07 12.52
N LYS A 126 4.94 8.59 12.74
CA LYS A 126 5.24 7.17 12.88
C LYS A 126 4.50 6.56 14.07
N LYS A 127 4.55 7.19 15.25
CA LYS A 127 3.84 6.69 16.44
C LYS A 127 2.33 6.59 16.21
N LEU A 128 1.72 7.62 15.63
CA LEU A 128 0.29 7.64 15.33
C LEU A 128 -0.07 6.60 14.26
N GLY A 129 0.70 6.51 13.18
CA GLY A 129 0.49 5.54 12.11
C GLY A 129 0.59 4.08 12.58
N PHE A 130 1.58 3.77 13.42
CA PHE A 130 1.70 2.45 14.05
C PHE A 130 0.59 2.17 15.07
N GLY A 131 0.20 3.16 15.87
CA GLY A 131 -0.93 3.05 16.78
C GLY A 131 -2.22 2.67 16.04
N ALA A 132 -2.49 3.38 14.93
CA ALA A 132 -3.65 3.10 14.08
C ALA A 132 -3.58 1.73 13.38
N ALA A 133 -2.38 1.20 13.12
CA ALA A 133 -2.19 -0.14 12.57
C ALA A 133 -2.47 -1.27 13.57
N LEU A 134 -2.73 -0.95 14.85
CA LEU A 134 -3.12 -1.88 15.90
C LEU A 134 -2.22 -3.14 16.01
N GLY A 135 -0.90 -2.94 15.82
CA GLY A 135 0.11 -3.99 15.86
C GLY A 135 0.25 -4.81 14.57
N ILE A 136 -0.50 -4.50 13.52
CA ILE A 136 -0.34 -5.16 12.22
C ILE A 136 0.85 -4.55 11.48
N ILE A 137 1.78 -5.41 11.08
CA ILE A 137 2.96 -5.04 10.27
C ILE A 137 2.89 -5.84 8.96
N PRO A 138 3.07 -5.21 7.79
CA PRO A 138 3.15 -5.93 6.53
C PRO A 138 4.29 -6.96 6.53
N THR A 139 3.99 -8.16 6.06
CA THR A 139 5.00 -9.21 5.85
C THR A 139 5.99 -8.80 4.77
N VAL A 140 5.48 -8.15 3.73
CA VAL A 140 6.27 -7.53 2.67
C VAL A 140 5.52 -6.34 2.09
N THR A 141 6.26 -5.30 1.75
CA THR A 141 5.79 -4.11 1.05
C THR A 141 6.47 -4.02 -0.30
N PHE A 142 5.72 -3.90 -1.38
CA PHE A 142 6.23 -3.56 -2.69
C PHE A 142 6.18 -2.06 -2.89
N LEU A 143 7.33 -1.41 -2.91
CA LEU A 143 7.49 -0.01 -3.27
C LEU A 143 7.67 0.08 -4.77
N ILE A 144 6.62 0.49 -5.49
CA ILE A 144 6.67 0.71 -6.93
C ILE A 144 7.16 2.14 -7.15
N ASP A 145 8.43 2.28 -7.54
CA ASP A 145 9.08 3.57 -7.74
C ASP A 145 9.01 4.01 -9.19
N ILE A 146 8.59 5.24 -9.39
CA ILE A 146 8.60 5.95 -10.66
C ILE A 146 9.13 7.38 -10.46
N SER A 147 9.57 8.03 -11.53
CA SER A 147 9.92 9.44 -11.49
C SER A 147 8.68 10.30 -11.24
N VAL A 148 8.86 11.48 -10.64
CA VAL A 148 7.74 12.41 -10.44
C VAL A 148 7.18 12.88 -11.77
N ASN A 149 8.02 13.04 -12.80
CA ASN A 149 7.55 13.40 -14.14
C ASN A 149 6.62 12.34 -14.72
N THR A 150 6.99 11.06 -14.63
CA THR A 150 6.13 9.94 -15.06
C THR A 150 4.83 9.89 -14.24
N ALA A 151 4.91 10.14 -12.93
CA ALA A 151 3.74 10.20 -12.07
C ALA A 151 2.75 11.28 -12.52
N LEU A 152 3.22 12.51 -12.70
CA LEU A 152 2.39 13.64 -13.10
C LEU A 152 1.78 13.45 -14.50
N SER A 153 2.53 12.92 -15.47
CA SER A 153 1.97 12.62 -16.80
C SER A 153 0.81 11.62 -16.71
N ARG A 154 0.98 10.53 -15.95
CA ARG A 154 -0.07 9.51 -15.76
C ARG A 154 -1.29 10.03 -15.00
N ILE A 155 -1.09 10.98 -14.06
CA ILE A 155 -2.16 11.62 -13.30
C ILE A 155 -3.01 12.50 -14.22
N ILE A 156 -2.38 13.28 -15.10
CA ILE A 156 -3.08 14.17 -16.04
C ILE A 156 -3.99 13.38 -16.99
N GLU A 157 -3.56 12.21 -17.44
CA GLU A 157 -4.32 11.33 -18.32
C GLU A 157 -5.46 10.57 -17.63
N ARG A 158 -5.46 10.53 -16.29
CA ARG A 158 -6.42 9.76 -15.51
C ARG A 158 -7.69 10.58 -15.24
N PRO A 159 -8.91 10.03 -15.46
CA PRO A 159 -10.14 10.65 -15.01
C PRO A 159 -10.24 10.62 -13.47
N GLY A 160 -10.88 11.65 -12.90
CA GLY A 160 -11.15 11.71 -11.46
C GLY A 160 -9.90 12.01 -10.63
N ARG A 161 -9.27 13.15 -10.90
CA ARG A 161 -8.21 13.73 -10.06
C ARG A 161 -8.76 14.10 -8.70
N ASN A 162 -7.92 14.11 -7.71
CA ASN A 162 -8.25 14.45 -6.33
C ASN A 162 -7.20 15.43 -5.76
N ARG A 163 -7.48 15.99 -4.59
CA ARG A 163 -6.66 17.00 -3.93
C ARG A 163 -5.16 16.63 -3.80
N ILE A 164 -4.85 15.37 -3.56
CA ILE A 164 -3.45 14.91 -3.47
C ILE A 164 -2.78 14.84 -4.84
N ASP A 165 -3.54 14.53 -5.89
CA ASP A 165 -3.04 14.53 -7.27
C ASP A 165 -2.65 15.94 -7.74
N ASP A 166 -3.24 16.97 -7.18
CA ASP A 166 -3.02 18.38 -7.52
C ASP A 166 -1.87 19.04 -6.74
N GLU A 167 -1.21 18.29 -5.88
CA GLU A 167 -0.03 18.77 -5.13
C GLU A 167 1.16 19.07 -6.06
N SER A 168 2.06 19.92 -5.56
CA SER A 168 3.21 20.38 -6.35
C SER A 168 4.22 19.25 -6.65
N PHE A 169 5.06 19.50 -7.66
CA PHE A 169 6.19 18.62 -7.99
C PHE A 169 7.10 18.40 -6.78
N GLU A 170 7.35 19.43 -5.99
CA GLU A 170 8.18 19.41 -4.79
C GLU A 170 7.56 18.52 -3.71
N PHE A 171 6.23 18.55 -3.55
CA PHE A 171 5.51 17.68 -2.63
C PHE A 171 5.72 16.20 -3.03
N HIS A 172 5.41 15.83 -4.28
CA HIS A 172 5.61 14.47 -4.77
C HIS A 172 7.08 14.03 -4.69
N SER A 173 8.02 14.95 -4.89
CA SER A 173 9.46 14.67 -4.75
C SER A 173 9.85 14.36 -3.31
N ARG A 174 9.30 15.09 -2.32
CA ARG A 174 9.53 14.79 -0.89
C ARG A 174 8.94 13.42 -0.52
N VAL A 175 7.72 13.14 -0.97
CA VAL A 175 7.04 11.86 -0.72
C VAL A 175 7.86 10.69 -1.31
N ARG A 176 8.29 10.78 -2.57
CA ARG A 176 9.14 9.75 -3.21
C ARG A 176 10.45 9.54 -2.46
N LYS A 177 11.15 10.62 -2.10
CA LYS A 177 12.40 10.54 -1.30
C LYS A 177 12.18 9.84 0.03
N SER A 178 11.05 10.09 0.67
CA SER A 178 10.67 9.42 1.92
C SER A 178 10.51 7.91 1.72
N TYR A 179 9.79 7.48 0.69
CA TYR A 179 9.62 6.05 0.38
C TYR A 179 10.97 5.35 0.13
N LEU A 180 11.85 5.98 -0.64
CA LEU A 180 13.21 5.45 -0.88
C LEU A 180 14.02 5.36 0.42
N SER A 181 13.89 6.35 1.31
CA SER A 181 14.50 6.31 2.64
C SER A 181 13.94 5.18 3.51
N LEU A 182 12.62 4.92 3.46
CA LEU A 182 11.99 3.81 4.17
C LEU A 182 12.50 2.46 3.65
N HIS A 183 12.61 2.29 2.33
CA HIS A 183 13.22 1.10 1.73
C HIS A 183 14.65 0.89 2.25
N ASN A 184 15.50 1.91 2.19
CA ASN A 184 16.88 1.82 2.66
C ASN A 184 17.00 1.44 4.15
N LYS A 185 16.07 1.90 4.98
CA LYS A 185 16.01 1.57 6.42
C LYS A 185 15.46 0.17 6.70
N GLN A 186 14.62 -0.37 5.81
CA GLN A 186 13.93 -1.64 6.01
C GLN A 186 13.95 -2.52 4.73
N PRO A 187 15.11 -2.81 4.14
CA PRO A 187 15.21 -3.53 2.86
C PRO A 187 14.68 -4.97 2.95
N ASN A 188 14.65 -5.53 4.16
CA ASN A 188 14.09 -6.86 4.40
C ASN A 188 12.56 -6.89 4.34
N ARG A 189 11.87 -5.77 4.55
CA ARG A 189 10.42 -5.67 4.49
C ARG A 189 9.94 -4.97 3.21
N ILE A 190 10.58 -3.88 2.83
CA ILE A 190 10.20 -3.05 1.69
C ILE A 190 11.06 -3.41 0.48
N CYS A 191 10.43 -3.99 -0.54
CA CYS A 191 11.06 -4.37 -1.80
C CYS A 191 10.87 -3.26 -2.83
N LEU A 192 11.95 -2.71 -3.33
CA LEU A 192 11.90 -1.72 -4.41
C LEU A 192 11.64 -2.42 -5.74
N ILE A 193 10.66 -1.91 -6.48
CA ILE A 193 10.26 -2.40 -7.81
C ILE A 193 10.32 -1.21 -8.77
N ASP A 194 10.99 -1.40 -9.90
CA ASP A 194 11.07 -0.40 -10.96
C ASP A 194 9.73 -0.30 -11.71
N GLY A 195 8.96 0.74 -11.38
CA GLY A 195 7.65 1.02 -11.97
C GLY A 195 7.67 1.76 -13.30
N GLU A 196 8.87 2.10 -13.83
CA GLU A 196 9.02 2.67 -15.18
C GLU A 196 8.89 1.58 -16.27
N LYS A 197 9.06 0.31 -15.91
CA LYS A 197 8.86 -0.83 -16.80
C LYS A 197 7.40 -1.01 -17.18
N ASP A 198 7.16 -1.83 -18.20
CA ASP A 198 5.81 -2.25 -18.57
C ASP A 198 5.12 -3.05 -17.45
N ILE A 199 3.80 -3.11 -17.53
CA ILE A 199 2.95 -3.72 -16.49
C ILE A 199 3.33 -5.17 -16.19
N ASP A 200 3.62 -5.97 -17.23
CA ASP A 200 3.91 -7.40 -17.10
C ASP A 200 5.31 -7.63 -16.51
N SER A 201 6.28 -6.81 -16.87
CA SER A 201 7.62 -6.82 -16.30
C SER A 201 7.60 -6.50 -14.81
N VAL A 202 6.84 -5.46 -14.39
CA VAL A 202 6.64 -5.12 -12.98
C VAL A 202 5.98 -6.28 -12.24
N GLN A 203 4.93 -6.87 -12.79
CA GLN A 203 4.23 -8.01 -12.16
C GLN A 203 5.12 -9.24 -12.07
N SER A 204 5.94 -9.51 -13.07
CA SER A 204 6.89 -10.63 -13.07
C SER A 204 7.95 -10.47 -11.97
N GLU A 205 8.44 -9.25 -11.76
CA GLU A 205 9.40 -8.94 -10.69
C GLU A 205 8.78 -9.11 -9.30
N ILE A 206 7.53 -8.67 -9.09
CA ILE A 206 6.77 -8.87 -7.85
C ILE A 206 6.62 -10.37 -7.56
N ARG A 207 6.16 -11.16 -8.55
CA ARG A 207 6.01 -12.63 -8.41
C ARG A 207 7.32 -13.32 -8.12
N ARG A 208 8.40 -12.95 -8.82
CA ARG A 208 9.75 -13.46 -8.59
C ARG A 208 10.23 -13.18 -7.16
N THR A 209 10.01 -11.97 -6.67
CA THR A 209 10.37 -11.58 -5.30
C THR A 209 9.63 -12.42 -4.26
N LEU A 210 8.32 -12.63 -4.44
CA LEU A 210 7.53 -13.48 -3.54
C LEU A 210 8.03 -14.92 -3.52
N ARG A 211 8.32 -15.52 -4.69
CA ARG A 211 8.86 -16.89 -4.79
C ARG A 211 10.20 -17.07 -4.08
N ASN A 212 11.09 -16.09 -4.26
CA ASN A 212 12.44 -16.14 -3.68
C ASN A 212 12.41 -15.97 -2.16
N ARG A 213 11.44 -15.24 -1.63
CA ARG A 213 11.34 -14.95 -0.20
C ARG A 213 10.49 -15.96 0.57
N PHE A 214 9.47 -16.52 -0.07
CA PHE A 214 8.46 -17.34 0.62
C PHE A 214 8.21 -18.65 -0.16
N SER A 215 8.60 -19.77 0.44
CA SER A 215 8.48 -21.11 -0.17
C SER A 215 7.06 -21.48 -0.60
N ILE A 216 6.04 -20.92 0.07
CA ILE A 216 4.62 -21.13 -0.26
C ILE A 216 4.26 -20.64 -1.67
N PHE A 217 5.00 -19.67 -2.22
CA PHE A 217 4.74 -19.09 -3.55
C PHE A 217 5.52 -19.74 -4.70
N LYS A 218 6.22 -20.86 -4.47
CA LYS A 218 6.97 -21.57 -5.54
C LYS A 218 6.12 -21.91 -6.78
N ARG A 219 4.80 -22.11 -6.60
CA ARG A 219 3.89 -22.42 -7.71
C ARG A 219 3.59 -21.23 -8.64
N LEU A 220 3.95 -20.01 -8.27
CA LEU A 220 3.78 -18.85 -9.16
C LEU A 220 4.59 -18.94 -10.46
N ASP A 221 5.57 -19.84 -10.55
CA ASP A 221 6.31 -20.13 -11.79
C ASP A 221 5.46 -20.75 -12.90
N LYS A 222 4.40 -21.44 -12.53
CA LYS A 222 3.55 -22.18 -13.49
C LYS A 222 2.54 -21.30 -14.21
N LEU A 223 2.56 -20.01 -13.96
CA LEU A 223 1.65 -19.01 -14.54
C LEU A 223 2.36 -18.17 -15.61
N GLY A 224 3.24 -18.79 -16.42
CA GLY A 224 4.00 -18.18 -17.53
C GLY A 224 3.38 -16.96 -18.15
#